data_06e55044649261a2f5a9b0f3d830f075
#
_entry.id   06e55044649261a2f5a9b0f3d830f075
#
_cell.length_a   1.000
_cell.length_b   1.000
_cell.length_c   1.000
_cell.angle_alpha   90.00
_cell.angle_beta   90.00
_cell.angle_gamma   90.00
#
_symmetry.space_group_name_H-M   'P 1'
#
loop_
_entity.id
_entity.type
_entity.pdbx_description
1 polymer ?
#
loop_
_entity_poly.entity_id
_entity_poly.type
_entity_poly.pdbx_seq_one_letter_code
_entity_poly.pdbx_strand_id
1 'polypeptide(L)'
;MILGALGSVAATAAHARSDAAFMKEAAQAGNAEVEASKRAQTKAQRADVKDFAQKMIDDHTKVGDELKALAASKKVDLPDGPSITQKGELTMIDVGDDKKFDERYVKAFGVKAHEDTVKLFQQAASEAKDADVKAFAQKTLPGLQHHLEMARSLQNAKP
;
A
#
# COMPACT_ATOMS: atom_id res chain seq x y z
N MET A 1 -12.25 18.73 -54.43
CA MET A 1 -12.75 17.67 -53.52
C MET A 1 -11.61 17.30 -52.60
N ILE A 2 -11.66 17.71 -51.35
CA ILE A 2 -10.66 17.34 -50.34
C ILE A 2 -11.43 16.55 -49.31
N LEU A 3 -11.20 15.22 -49.25
CA LEU A 3 -11.72 14.34 -48.23
C LEU A 3 -10.87 14.52 -46.97
N GLY A 4 -11.43 15.17 -45.94
CA GLY A 4 -10.85 15.20 -44.61
C GLY A 4 -11.13 13.88 -43.89
N ALA A 5 -10.08 13.11 -43.64
CA ALA A 5 -10.16 11.94 -42.76
C ALA A 5 -10.19 12.40 -41.29
N LEU A 6 -11.34 12.32 -40.65
CA LEU A 6 -11.49 12.44 -39.22
C LEU A 6 -10.90 11.17 -38.57
N GLY A 7 -9.68 11.27 -38.06
CA GLY A 7 -9.09 10.25 -37.21
C GLY A 7 -9.80 10.26 -35.85
N SER A 8 -10.64 9.27 -35.59
CA SER A 8 -11.16 9.00 -34.25
C SER A 8 -10.01 8.54 -33.34
N VAL A 9 -9.55 9.41 -32.46
CA VAL A 9 -8.72 9.03 -31.33
C VAL A 9 -9.64 8.33 -30.33
N ALA A 10 -9.62 7.01 -30.34
CA ALA A 10 -10.23 6.21 -29.27
C ALA A 10 -9.39 6.42 -28.01
N ALA A 11 -9.80 7.36 -27.16
CA ALA A 11 -9.30 7.44 -25.81
C ALA A 11 -9.73 6.15 -25.10
N THR A 12 -8.79 5.25 -24.84
CA THR A 12 -8.99 4.13 -23.92
C THR A 12 -9.24 4.74 -22.55
N ALA A 13 -10.52 4.85 -22.17
CA ALA A 13 -10.90 5.20 -20.82
C ALA A 13 -10.35 4.09 -19.92
N ALA A 14 -9.27 4.38 -19.21
CA ALA A 14 -8.84 3.55 -18.10
C ALA A 14 -10.06 3.43 -17.17
N HIS A 15 -10.56 2.19 -16.97
CA HIS A 15 -11.71 1.96 -16.14
C HIS A 15 -11.36 2.43 -14.72
N ALA A 16 -12.06 3.46 -14.25
CA ALA A 16 -11.91 3.95 -12.89
C ALA A 16 -12.19 2.78 -11.91
N ARG A 17 -11.26 2.57 -10.96
CA ARG A 17 -11.41 1.55 -9.93
C ARG A 17 -12.68 1.84 -9.12
N SER A 18 -13.49 0.83 -8.83
CA SER A 18 -14.66 1.01 -7.96
C SER A 18 -14.22 1.26 -6.51
N ASP A 19 -15.05 2.00 -5.75
CA ASP A 19 -14.78 2.28 -4.34
C ASP A 19 -14.66 0.99 -3.51
N ALA A 20 -15.46 -0.03 -3.82
CA ALA A 20 -15.36 -1.34 -3.18
C ALA A 20 -14.03 -2.06 -3.52
N ALA A 21 -13.56 -1.98 -4.76
CA ALA A 21 -12.28 -2.55 -5.14
C ALA A 21 -11.11 -1.83 -4.45
N PHE A 22 -11.17 -0.50 -4.37
CA PHE A 22 -10.19 0.28 -3.60
C PHE A 22 -10.12 -0.18 -2.15
N MET A 23 -11.25 -0.26 -1.45
CA MET A 23 -11.30 -0.68 -0.04
C MET A 23 -10.71 -2.08 0.17
N LYS A 24 -11.00 -3.03 -0.72
CA LYS A 24 -10.46 -4.39 -0.65
C LYS A 24 -8.95 -4.43 -0.88
N GLU A 25 -8.45 -3.71 -1.89
CA GLU A 25 -7.02 -3.63 -2.16
C GLU A 25 -6.25 -2.91 -1.04
N ALA A 26 -6.82 -1.83 -0.51
CA ALA A 26 -6.24 -1.11 0.64
C ALA A 26 -6.18 -2.00 1.90
N ALA A 27 -7.21 -2.83 2.14
CA ALA A 27 -7.20 -3.79 3.25
C ALA A 27 -6.11 -4.85 3.07
N GLN A 28 -5.97 -5.42 1.88
CA GLN A 28 -4.92 -6.41 1.58
C GLN A 28 -3.52 -5.81 1.73
N ALA A 29 -3.30 -4.59 1.23
CA ALA A 29 -2.03 -3.89 1.36
C ALA A 29 -1.68 -3.63 2.83
N GLY A 30 -2.61 -3.06 3.61
CA GLY A 30 -2.40 -2.82 5.04
C GLY A 30 -2.11 -4.10 5.83
N ASN A 31 -2.82 -5.19 5.55
CA ASN A 31 -2.57 -6.49 6.19
C ASN A 31 -1.17 -7.03 5.85
N ALA A 32 -0.72 -6.88 4.60
CA ALA A 32 0.62 -7.31 4.17
C ALA A 32 1.73 -6.49 4.86
N GLU A 33 1.53 -5.17 4.97
CA GLU A 33 2.46 -4.26 5.67
C GLU A 33 2.59 -4.61 7.15
N VAL A 34 1.48 -4.86 7.84
CA VAL A 34 1.49 -5.25 9.26
C VAL A 34 2.18 -6.61 9.44
N GLU A 35 1.89 -7.58 8.57
CA GLU A 35 2.51 -8.91 8.66
C GLU A 35 4.02 -8.86 8.39
N ALA A 36 4.46 -8.14 7.35
CA ALA A 36 5.88 -7.94 7.06
C ALA A 36 6.61 -7.25 8.22
N SER A 37 5.98 -6.24 8.80
CA SER A 37 6.55 -5.46 9.89
C SER A 37 6.66 -6.26 11.19
N LYS A 38 5.70 -7.15 11.48
CA LYS A 38 5.80 -8.11 12.59
C LYS A 38 6.99 -9.05 12.40
N ARG A 39 7.26 -9.51 11.18
CA ARG A 39 8.46 -10.31 10.87
C ARG A 39 9.73 -9.49 11.10
N ALA A 40 9.74 -8.22 10.68
CA ALA A 40 10.88 -7.33 10.89
C ALA A 40 11.18 -7.08 12.38
N GLN A 41 10.17 -7.02 13.26
CA GLN A 41 10.40 -6.93 14.70
C GLN A 41 11.24 -8.08 15.25
N THR A 42 11.10 -9.27 14.70
CA THR A 42 11.82 -10.46 15.17
C THR A 42 13.13 -10.70 14.43
N LYS A 43 13.20 -10.37 13.13
CA LYS A 43 14.31 -10.76 12.25
C LYS A 43 15.27 -9.63 11.91
N ALA A 44 14.82 -8.37 11.94
CA ALA A 44 15.69 -7.24 11.60
C ALA A 44 16.86 -7.13 12.57
N GLN A 45 18.01 -6.76 12.05
CA GLN A 45 19.23 -6.57 12.83
C GLN A 45 19.47 -5.10 13.18
N ARG A 46 19.06 -4.18 12.30
CA ARG A 46 19.19 -2.74 12.51
C ARG A 46 18.07 -2.22 13.40
N ALA A 47 18.46 -1.41 14.40
CA ALA A 47 17.50 -0.79 15.32
C ALA A 47 16.52 0.15 14.60
N ASP A 48 17.02 0.97 13.66
CA ASP A 48 16.19 1.89 12.89
C ASP A 48 15.18 1.18 11.98
N VAL A 49 15.49 -0.01 11.48
CA VAL A 49 14.55 -0.86 10.74
C VAL A 49 13.46 -1.42 11.67
N LYS A 50 13.81 -1.82 12.89
CA LYS A 50 12.83 -2.25 13.90
C LYS A 50 11.91 -1.10 14.33
N ASP A 51 12.44 0.10 14.53
CA ASP A 51 11.66 1.28 14.87
C ASP A 51 10.67 1.64 13.75
N PHE A 52 11.14 1.60 12.49
CA PHE A 52 10.27 1.76 11.33
C PHE A 52 9.18 0.69 11.30
N ALA A 53 9.53 -0.58 11.49
CA ALA A 53 8.57 -1.68 11.49
C ALA A 53 7.51 -1.52 12.60
N GLN A 54 7.89 -1.06 13.81
CA GLN A 54 6.92 -0.79 14.88
C GLN A 54 5.94 0.31 14.47
N LYS A 55 6.45 1.38 13.88
CA LYS A 55 5.59 2.46 13.37
C LYS A 55 4.63 1.97 12.28
N MET A 56 5.08 1.09 11.39
CA MET A 56 4.20 0.50 10.36
C MET A 56 3.10 -0.36 11.00
N ILE A 57 3.41 -1.14 12.03
CA ILE A 57 2.40 -1.92 12.76
C ILE A 57 1.34 -0.99 13.35
N ASP A 58 1.75 0.05 14.06
CA ASP A 58 0.85 0.95 14.78
C ASP A 58 -0.04 1.73 13.80
N ASP A 59 0.56 2.38 12.81
CA ASP A 59 -0.15 3.24 11.87
C ASP A 59 -1.09 2.43 10.94
N HIS A 60 -0.62 1.31 10.37
CA HIS A 60 -1.42 0.49 9.47
C HIS A 60 -2.53 -0.28 10.20
N THR A 61 -2.33 -0.65 11.48
CA THR A 61 -3.41 -1.22 12.30
C THR A 61 -4.52 -0.20 12.50
N LYS A 62 -4.18 1.04 12.85
CA LYS A 62 -5.16 2.12 13.01
C LYS A 62 -5.91 2.41 11.71
N VAL A 63 -5.20 2.55 10.60
CA VAL A 63 -5.81 2.76 9.27
C VAL A 63 -6.71 1.59 8.91
N GLY A 64 -6.30 0.35 9.18
CA GLY A 64 -7.08 -0.86 8.96
C GLY A 64 -8.39 -0.88 9.75
N ASP A 65 -8.37 -0.43 11.01
CA ASP A 65 -9.59 -0.35 11.83
C ASP A 65 -10.56 0.74 11.31
N GLU A 66 -10.02 1.90 10.90
CA GLU A 66 -10.83 2.95 10.26
C GLU A 66 -11.45 2.43 8.93
N LEU A 67 -10.67 1.70 8.12
CA LEU A 67 -11.15 1.12 6.87
C LEU A 67 -12.23 0.06 7.09
N LYS A 68 -12.10 -0.78 8.11
CA LYS A 68 -13.13 -1.77 8.50
C LYS A 68 -14.44 -1.09 8.86
N ALA A 69 -14.39 -0.01 9.65
CA ALA A 69 -15.58 0.75 10.02
C ALA A 69 -16.24 1.39 8.78
N LEU A 70 -15.45 1.97 7.88
CA LEU A 70 -15.94 2.54 6.63
C LEU A 70 -16.58 1.47 5.74
N ALA A 71 -15.91 0.35 5.52
CA ALA A 71 -16.42 -0.75 4.69
C ALA A 71 -17.72 -1.33 5.25
N ALA A 72 -17.84 -1.49 6.58
CA ALA A 72 -19.07 -1.93 7.22
C ALA A 72 -20.23 -0.96 6.96
N SER A 73 -19.98 0.36 7.02
CA SER A 73 -21.00 1.37 6.72
C SER A 73 -21.45 1.35 5.25
N LYS A 74 -20.59 0.88 4.34
CA LYS A 74 -20.86 0.74 2.91
C LYS A 74 -21.27 -0.67 2.50
N LYS A 75 -21.43 -1.60 3.45
CA LYS A 75 -21.75 -3.02 3.23
C LYS A 75 -20.77 -3.72 2.27
N VAL A 76 -19.49 -3.42 2.43
CA VAL A 76 -18.40 -4.04 1.67
C VAL A 76 -17.64 -5.00 2.58
N ASP A 77 -17.58 -6.27 2.18
CA ASP A 77 -16.78 -7.29 2.86
C ASP A 77 -15.32 -7.13 2.48
N LEU A 78 -14.46 -6.94 3.47
CA LEU A 78 -13.02 -6.83 3.28
C LEU A 78 -12.33 -8.20 3.38
N PRO A 79 -11.23 -8.42 2.63
CA PRO A 79 -10.38 -9.58 2.85
C PRO A 79 -9.72 -9.56 4.24
N ASP A 80 -9.61 -10.74 4.86
CA ASP A 80 -9.01 -10.89 6.20
C ASP A 80 -7.47 -10.88 6.21
N GLY A 81 -6.84 -10.87 5.04
CA GLY A 81 -5.38 -10.96 4.94
C GLY A 81 -4.82 -10.46 3.61
N PRO A 82 -3.50 -10.62 3.43
CA PRO A 82 -2.81 -10.25 2.19
C PRO A 82 -3.33 -11.03 0.97
N SER A 83 -3.20 -10.45 -0.22
CA SER A 83 -3.45 -11.14 -1.49
C SER A 83 -2.46 -12.29 -1.71
N ILE A 84 -2.76 -13.17 -2.67
CA ILE A 84 -1.86 -14.29 -3.04
C ILE A 84 -0.47 -13.75 -3.46
N THR A 85 -0.43 -12.69 -4.24
CA THR A 85 0.83 -12.03 -4.65
C THR A 85 1.61 -11.52 -3.44
N GLN A 86 0.95 -10.82 -2.52
CA GLN A 86 1.59 -10.31 -1.31
C GLN A 86 2.06 -11.41 -0.37
N LYS A 87 1.34 -12.54 -0.28
CA LYS A 87 1.82 -13.74 0.45
C LYS A 87 3.11 -14.30 -0.15
N GLY A 88 3.25 -14.28 -1.47
CA GLY A 88 4.50 -14.60 -2.15
C GLY A 88 5.62 -13.63 -1.79
N GLU A 89 5.36 -12.34 -1.79
CA GLU A 89 6.32 -11.30 -1.39
C GLU A 89 6.75 -11.45 0.08
N LEU A 90 5.81 -11.74 0.98
CA LEU A 90 6.09 -12.05 2.38
C LEU A 90 7.00 -13.28 2.53
N THR A 91 6.81 -14.31 1.73
CA THR A 91 7.69 -15.47 1.71
C THR A 91 9.09 -15.09 1.21
N MET A 92 9.19 -14.25 0.20
CA MET A 92 10.47 -13.85 -0.39
C MET A 92 11.34 -13.03 0.55
N ILE A 93 10.79 -12.24 1.45
CA ILE A 93 11.63 -11.54 2.45
C ILE A 93 12.25 -12.48 3.48
N ASP A 94 11.66 -13.64 3.69
CA ASP A 94 12.15 -14.67 4.61
C ASP A 94 13.21 -15.59 4.00
N VAL A 95 13.33 -15.63 2.67
CA VAL A 95 14.25 -16.54 1.96
C VAL A 95 15.64 -15.92 1.85
N GLY A 96 16.66 -16.69 2.18
CA GLY A 96 18.06 -16.34 2.01
C GLY A 96 18.79 -15.99 3.29
N ASP A 97 19.90 -15.27 3.17
CA ASP A 97 20.74 -14.90 4.30
C ASP A 97 20.02 -13.90 5.23
N ASP A 98 19.93 -14.24 6.52
CA ASP A 98 19.31 -13.38 7.54
C ASP A 98 19.99 -12.01 7.66
N LYS A 99 21.28 -11.92 7.34
CA LYS A 99 22.03 -10.65 7.31
C LYS A 99 21.49 -9.67 6.25
N LYS A 100 20.75 -10.15 5.26
CA LYS A 100 20.12 -9.35 4.21
C LYS A 100 18.62 -9.18 4.42
N PHE A 101 18.07 -9.61 5.54
CA PHE A 101 16.64 -9.49 5.83
C PHE A 101 16.20 -8.02 5.80
N ASP A 102 16.93 -7.13 6.46
CA ASP A 102 16.63 -5.70 6.55
C ASP A 102 16.53 -5.06 5.16
N GLU A 103 17.49 -5.38 4.28
CA GLU A 103 17.50 -4.89 2.91
C GLU A 103 16.27 -5.36 2.12
N ARG A 104 15.92 -6.66 2.23
CA ARG A 104 14.75 -7.24 1.55
C ARG A 104 13.45 -6.63 2.07
N TYR A 105 13.30 -6.49 3.39
CA TYR A 105 12.12 -5.89 4.01
C TYR A 105 11.95 -4.43 3.60
N VAL A 106 12.97 -3.60 3.76
CA VAL A 106 12.93 -2.18 3.41
C VAL A 106 12.63 -1.99 1.93
N LYS A 107 13.25 -2.77 1.04
CA LYS A 107 13.02 -2.71 -0.40
C LYS A 107 11.60 -3.11 -0.78
N ALA A 108 11.11 -4.25 -0.29
CA ALA A 108 9.83 -4.82 -0.70
C ALA A 108 8.63 -4.13 -0.03
N PHE A 109 8.66 -4.00 1.29
CA PHE A 109 7.54 -3.46 2.07
C PHE A 109 7.73 -2.01 2.48
N GLY A 110 8.96 -1.56 2.71
CA GLY A 110 9.23 -0.15 2.95
C GLY A 110 9.02 0.70 1.70
N VAL A 111 9.69 0.39 0.61
CA VAL A 111 9.67 1.24 -0.60
C VAL A 111 8.60 0.81 -1.59
N LYS A 112 8.71 -0.41 -2.16
CA LYS A 112 7.85 -0.83 -3.28
C LYS A 112 6.37 -0.87 -2.89
N ALA A 113 6.02 -1.49 -1.77
CA ALA A 113 4.63 -1.60 -1.34
C ALA A 113 4.03 -0.21 -1.05
N HIS A 114 4.79 0.71 -0.43
CA HIS A 114 4.32 2.08 -0.21
C HIS A 114 4.19 2.88 -1.52
N GLU A 115 5.07 2.70 -2.51
CA GLU A 115 4.89 3.32 -3.82
C GLU A 115 3.58 2.89 -4.49
N ASP A 116 3.26 1.60 -4.42
CA ASP A 116 2.03 1.05 -4.99
C ASP A 116 0.79 1.53 -4.20
N THR A 117 0.87 1.53 -2.87
CA THR A 117 -0.21 2.00 -1.99
C THR A 117 -0.46 3.50 -2.12
N VAL A 118 0.59 4.32 -2.22
CA VAL A 118 0.45 5.77 -2.47
C VAL A 118 -0.29 6.03 -3.78
N LYS A 119 0.04 5.32 -4.87
CA LYS A 119 -0.68 5.44 -6.15
C LYS A 119 -2.16 5.04 -6.01
N LEU A 120 -2.43 3.94 -5.30
CA LEU A 120 -3.78 3.47 -5.02
C LEU A 120 -4.61 4.55 -4.29
N PHE A 121 -4.04 5.15 -3.25
CA PHE A 121 -4.72 6.18 -2.45
C PHE A 121 -4.81 7.51 -3.18
N GLN A 122 -3.82 7.90 -4.00
CA GLN A 122 -3.90 9.08 -4.87
C GLN A 122 -5.07 8.98 -5.84
N GLN A 123 -5.26 7.82 -6.46
CA GLN A 123 -6.38 7.58 -7.36
C GLN A 123 -7.71 7.68 -6.61
N ALA A 124 -7.87 7.02 -5.47
CA ALA A 124 -9.10 7.10 -4.69
C ALA A 124 -9.39 8.51 -4.15
N ALA A 125 -8.35 9.25 -3.73
CA ALA A 125 -8.47 10.63 -3.26
C ALA A 125 -9.02 11.60 -4.34
N SER A 126 -8.77 11.29 -5.62
CA SER A 126 -9.26 12.09 -6.75
C SER A 126 -10.54 11.54 -7.39
N GLU A 127 -10.67 10.22 -7.53
CA GLU A 127 -11.66 9.58 -8.40
C GLU A 127 -12.78 8.84 -7.65
N ALA A 128 -12.64 8.57 -6.33
CA ALA A 128 -13.69 7.87 -5.57
C ALA A 128 -15.03 8.60 -5.69
N LYS A 129 -16.09 7.84 -5.91
CA LYS A 129 -17.45 8.36 -6.09
C LYS A 129 -18.16 8.59 -4.78
N ASP A 130 -17.90 7.74 -3.79
CA ASP A 130 -18.41 7.89 -2.43
C ASP A 130 -17.58 8.93 -1.68
N ALA A 131 -18.24 9.95 -1.10
CA ALA A 131 -17.59 11.06 -0.42
C ALA A 131 -16.78 10.62 0.81
N ASP A 132 -17.24 9.61 1.55
CA ASP A 132 -16.55 9.11 2.74
C ASP A 132 -15.30 8.31 2.35
N VAL A 133 -15.38 7.53 1.26
CA VAL A 133 -14.22 6.80 0.71
C VAL A 133 -13.16 7.79 0.20
N LYS A 134 -13.59 8.82 -0.52
CA LYS A 134 -12.69 9.89 -0.97
C LYS A 134 -12.02 10.58 0.22
N ALA A 135 -12.78 10.96 1.24
CA ALA A 135 -12.26 11.62 2.44
C ALA A 135 -11.28 10.72 3.21
N PHE A 136 -11.56 9.43 3.34
CA PHE A 136 -10.65 8.46 3.94
C PHE A 136 -9.32 8.40 3.18
N ALA A 137 -9.36 8.31 1.85
CA ALA A 137 -8.15 8.29 1.03
C ALA A 137 -7.34 9.58 1.17
N GLN A 138 -8.00 10.75 1.12
CA GLN A 138 -7.36 12.06 1.29
C GLN A 138 -6.70 12.21 2.68
N LYS A 139 -7.37 11.76 3.73
CA LYS A 139 -6.86 11.80 5.11
C LYS A 139 -5.63 10.91 5.30
N THR A 140 -5.63 9.73 4.69
CA THR A 140 -4.60 8.70 4.90
C THR A 140 -3.35 8.94 4.04
N LEU A 141 -3.51 9.50 2.85
CA LEU A 141 -2.45 9.67 1.86
C LEU A 141 -1.17 10.37 2.38
N PRO A 142 -1.23 11.47 3.16
CA PRO A 142 -0.03 12.12 3.67
C PRO A 142 0.82 11.19 4.57
N GLY A 143 0.18 10.35 5.38
CA GLY A 143 0.88 9.37 6.22
C GLY A 143 1.62 8.33 5.40
N LEU A 144 0.99 7.79 4.35
CA LEU A 144 1.61 6.84 3.44
C LEU A 144 2.80 7.43 2.69
N GLN A 145 2.70 8.69 2.27
CA GLN A 145 3.82 9.42 1.64
C GLN A 145 4.99 9.60 2.60
N HIS A 146 4.70 9.92 3.87
CA HIS A 146 5.73 10.04 4.89
C HIS A 146 6.41 8.68 5.18
N HIS A 147 5.66 7.58 5.24
CA HIS A 147 6.22 6.24 5.37
C HIS A 147 7.18 5.90 4.22
N LEU A 148 6.81 6.24 2.98
CA LEU A 148 7.66 6.05 1.82
C LEU A 148 8.98 6.84 1.91
N GLU A 149 8.93 8.09 2.37
CA GLU A 149 10.13 8.90 2.60
C GLU A 149 11.04 8.29 3.66
N MET A 150 10.47 7.83 4.78
CA MET A 150 11.22 7.13 5.82
C MET A 150 11.90 5.85 5.27
N ALA A 151 11.16 5.04 4.51
CA ALA A 151 11.69 3.81 3.92
C ALA A 151 12.83 4.07 2.93
N ARG A 152 12.71 5.11 2.10
CA ARG A 152 13.79 5.53 1.19
C ARG A 152 15.03 5.99 1.95
N SER A 153 14.85 6.69 3.07
CA SER A 153 15.96 7.08 3.93
C SER A 153 16.67 5.86 4.52
N LEU A 154 15.91 4.85 4.99
CA LEU A 154 16.48 3.58 5.47
C LEU A 154 17.20 2.81 4.38
N GLN A 155 16.68 2.80 3.16
CA GLN A 155 17.30 2.13 2.01
C GLN A 155 18.64 2.76 1.63
N ASN A 156 18.76 4.07 1.77
CA ASN A 156 19.98 4.83 1.45
C ASN A 156 20.98 4.89 2.61
N ALA A 157 20.55 4.57 3.83
CA ALA A 157 21.44 4.52 4.99
C ALA A 157 22.40 3.33 4.85
N LYS A 158 23.69 3.60 4.96
CA LYS A 158 24.69 2.53 5.04
C LYS A 158 24.57 1.84 6.41
N PRO A 159 24.78 0.51 6.45
CA PRO A 159 24.82 -0.24 7.73
C PRO A 159 25.99 0.22 8.60
#